data_a91d530776032ba26188647644933f5d
#
_entry.id   a91d530776032ba26188647644933f5d
#
_cell.length_a   1.000
_cell.length_b   1.000
_cell.length_c   1.000
_cell.angle_alpha   90.00
_cell.angle_beta   90.00
_cell.angle_gamma   90.00
#
_symmetry.space_group_name_H-M   'P 1'
#
loop_
_entity.id
_entity.type
_entity.pdbx_description
1 polymer ?
#
loop_
_entity_poly.entity_id
_entity_poly.type
_entity_poly.pdbx_seq_one_letter_code
_entity_poly.pdbx_strand_id
1 'polypeptide(L)'
;MRWMLILFLTLAFTVLGCTPTDQPVSREDVLNNPDKYASQEVEIEVKPGEWLTDWDQAIAVAKKQKLPILVDFTGSDWCIWCKKLDSEVFSKEEFINYAKKNLVLLKLDFPHGIPQSDAMKAANKKKMNKFNIEGFPTIVLVNAEGKEIARTGYRPGGAESYINHLQDLLTKQNDIK
;
A
#
# COMPACT_ATOMS: atom_id res chain seq x y z
N MET A 1 -34.89 5.03 73.02
CA MET A 1 -33.48 5.23 72.68
C MET A 1 -32.94 3.90 72.19
N ARG A 2 -32.93 3.68 70.87
CA ARG A 2 -32.40 2.44 70.26
C ARG A 2 -31.45 2.83 69.12
N TRP A 3 -30.16 2.58 69.38
CA TRP A 3 -29.10 2.77 68.38
C TRP A 3 -29.16 1.62 67.38
N MET A 4 -29.40 1.92 66.12
CA MET A 4 -29.22 1.04 64.98
C MET A 4 -27.84 1.22 64.43
N LEU A 5 -26.96 0.23 64.59
CA LEU A 5 -25.67 0.11 63.94
C LEU A 5 -25.91 -0.36 62.48
N ILE A 6 -25.61 0.50 61.53
CA ILE A 6 -25.60 0.15 60.10
C ILE A 6 -24.18 -0.31 59.76
N LEU A 7 -24.05 -1.63 59.53
CA LEU A 7 -22.83 -2.22 58.98
C LEU A 7 -22.74 -1.89 57.47
N PHE A 8 -21.78 -1.06 57.08
CA PHE A 8 -21.43 -0.90 55.69
C PHE A 8 -20.53 -2.06 55.24
N LEU A 9 -21.09 -2.99 54.48
CA LEU A 9 -20.35 -4.03 53.80
C LEU A 9 -19.75 -3.46 52.55
N THR A 10 -18.46 -3.09 52.57
CA THR A 10 -17.71 -2.64 51.37
C THR A 10 -17.33 -3.87 50.56
N LEU A 11 -18.05 -4.07 49.44
CA LEU A 11 -17.71 -5.06 48.44
C LEU A 11 -16.51 -4.52 47.61
N ALA A 12 -15.33 -5.04 47.90
CA ALA A 12 -14.14 -4.75 47.06
C ALA A 12 -14.26 -5.48 45.73
N PHE A 13 -14.60 -4.71 44.69
CA PHE A 13 -14.54 -5.15 43.31
C PHE A 13 -13.07 -5.13 42.85
N THR A 14 -12.39 -6.27 42.89
CA THR A 14 -11.08 -6.40 42.23
C THR A 14 -11.28 -6.48 40.73
N VAL A 15 -11.15 -5.36 40.05
CA VAL A 15 -11.05 -5.33 38.61
C VAL A 15 -9.65 -5.84 38.24
N LEU A 16 -9.57 -7.10 37.76
CA LEU A 16 -8.38 -7.59 37.04
C LEU A 16 -8.31 -6.81 35.72
N GLY A 17 -7.59 -5.71 35.74
CA GLY A 17 -7.25 -4.96 34.51
C GLY A 17 -6.22 -5.76 33.72
N CYS A 18 -6.64 -6.46 32.67
CA CYS A 18 -5.76 -6.76 31.56
C CYS A 18 -5.47 -5.44 30.84
N THR A 19 -4.34 -4.84 31.13
CA THR A 19 -3.79 -3.78 30.28
C THR A 19 -3.13 -4.44 29.08
N PRO A 20 -3.60 -4.20 27.83
CA PRO A 20 -2.80 -4.54 26.68
C PRO A 20 -1.55 -3.63 26.73
N THR A 21 -0.37 -4.21 26.87
CA THR A 21 0.89 -3.51 26.74
C THR A 21 1.05 -3.14 25.27
N ASP A 22 0.62 -1.93 24.92
CA ASP A 22 0.80 -1.31 23.62
C ASP A 22 2.24 -0.77 23.53
N GLN A 23 3.23 -1.67 23.59
CA GLN A 23 4.61 -1.35 23.32
C GLN A 23 4.91 -1.71 21.87
N PRO A 24 5.49 -0.80 21.10
CA PRO A 24 5.89 -1.12 19.73
C PRO A 24 6.91 -2.25 19.74
N VAL A 25 6.53 -3.37 19.11
CA VAL A 25 7.36 -4.57 19.02
C VAL A 25 8.62 -4.25 18.23
N SER A 26 9.79 -4.49 18.83
CA SER A 26 11.04 -4.24 18.14
C SER A 26 11.27 -5.28 17.04
N ARG A 27 11.95 -4.87 15.95
CA ARG A 27 12.29 -5.76 14.83
C ARG A 27 13.16 -6.96 15.29
N GLU A 28 13.96 -6.78 16.33
CA GLU A 28 14.78 -7.83 16.93
C GLU A 28 13.95 -8.88 17.68
N ASP A 29 12.87 -8.47 18.35
CA ASP A 29 11.97 -9.39 19.04
C ASP A 29 11.23 -10.30 18.06
N VAL A 30 10.87 -9.79 16.88
CA VAL A 30 10.22 -10.57 15.81
C VAL A 30 11.18 -11.58 15.21
N LEU A 31 12.44 -11.21 15.00
CA LEU A 31 13.47 -12.10 14.44
C LEU A 31 13.86 -13.23 15.40
N ASN A 32 13.85 -12.97 16.70
CA ASN A 32 14.24 -13.93 17.73
C ASN A 32 13.09 -14.86 18.17
N ASN A 33 11.84 -14.51 17.83
CA ASN A 33 10.66 -15.30 18.21
C ASN A 33 9.64 -15.37 17.07
N PRO A 34 9.98 -15.94 15.90
CA PRO A 34 9.11 -15.94 14.72
C PRO A 34 7.76 -16.62 14.98
N ASP A 35 7.74 -17.70 15.79
CA ASP A 35 6.51 -18.45 16.09
C ASP A 35 5.52 -17.67 16.97
N LYS A 36 6.01 -16.76 17.80
CA LYS A 36 5.17 -15.91 18.67
C LYS A 36 4.43 -14.83 17.86
N TYR A 37 5.00 -14.41 16.74
CA TYR A 37 4.47 -13.34 15.88
C TYR A 37 3.88 -13.86 14.56
N ALA A 38 4.01 -15.16 14.28
CA ALA A 38 3.46 -15.78 13.06
C ALA A 38 1.92 -15.70 12.95
N SER A 39 1.23 -15.46 14.06
CA SER A 39 -0.24 -15.31 14.10
C SER A 39 -0.71 -13.86 14.24
N GLN A 40 0.19 -12.90 14.40
CA GLN A 40 -0.15 -11.49 14.31
C GLN A 40 -0.15 -11.09 12.85
N GLU A 41 -1.33 -11.15 12.22
CA GLU A 41 -1.56 -10.35 11.01
C GLU A 41 -1.28 -8.90 11.42
N VAL A 42 -0.10 -8.40 11.02
CA VAL A 42 0.19 -6.97 11.11
C VAL A 42 -0.89 -6.29 10.28
N GLU A 43 -1.86 -5.71 10.94
CA GLU A 43 -2.91 -4.97 10.27
C GLU A 43 -2.29 -3.71 9.68
N ILE A 44 -1.84 -3.84 8.42
CA ILE A 44 -1.26 -2.74 7.66
C ILE A 44 -2.43 -1.82 7.30
N GLU A 45 -2.64 -0.81 8.13
CA GLU A 45 -3.63 0.22 7.88
C GLU A 45 -3.09 1.17 6.79
N VAL A 46 -3.35 0.80 5.54
CA VAL A 46 -3.00 1.63 4.38
C VAL A 46 -4.20 2.51 4.03
N LYS A 47 -3.99 3.81 4.01
CA LYS A 47 -5.03 4.76 3.60
C LYS A 47 -5.33 4.57 2.11
N PRO A 48 -6.59 4.42 1.72
CA PRO A 48 -6.97 4.30 0.32
C PRO A 48 -6.43 5.48 -0.52
N GLY A 49 -5.77 5.17 -1.65
CA GLY A 49 -5.17 6.17 -2.53
C GLY A 49 -3.79 6.65 -2.11
N GLU A 50 -3.19 6.07 -1.07
CA GLU A 50 -1.80 6.31 -0.69
C GLU A 50 -0.84 5.46 -1.54
N TRP A 51 0.29 6.05 -1.92
CA TRP A 51 1.35 5.35 -2.65
C TRP A 51 2.19 4.49 -1.71
N LEU A 52 2.16 3.19 -1.93
CA LEU A 52 3.06 2.23 -1.30
C LEU A 52 4.40 2.20 -2.03
N THR A 53 5.43 1.72 -1.34
CA THR A 53 6.78 1.52 -1.91
C THR A 53 7.27 0.08 -1.75
N ASP A 54 6.53 -0.74 -1.02
CA ASP A 54 6.83 -2.14 -0.82
C ASP A 54 5.88 -3.03 -1.62
N TRP A 55 6.45 -3.94 -2.40
CA TRP A 55 5.69 -4.85 -3.27
C TRP A 55 4.81 -5.83 -2.50
N ASP A 56 5.35 -6.44 -1.46
CA ASP A 56 4.65 -7.50 -0.75
C ASP A 56 3.52 -6.90 0.08
N GLN A 57 3.72 -5.70 0.61
CA GLN A 57 2.66 -4.89 1.22
C GLN A 57 1.55 -4.58 0.21
N ALA A 58 1.89 -4.13 -1.00
CA ALA A 58 0.90 -3.82 -2.03
C ALA A 58 0.07 -5.06 -2.42
N ILE A 59 0.71 -6.23 -2.54
CA ILE A 59 0.03 -7.51 -2.80
C ILE A 59 -0.92 -7.87 -1.66
N ALA A 60 -0.50 -7.72 -0.40
CA ALA A 60 -1.34 -8.02 0.75
C ALA A 60 -2.59 -7.12 0.79
N VAL A 61 -2.42 -5.82 0.55
CA VAL A 61 -3.53 -4.84 0.46
C VAL A 61 -4.45 -5.17 -0.70
N ALA A 62 -3.91 -5.49 -1.88
CA ALA A 62 -4.69 -5.82 -3.08
C ALA A 62 -5.56 -7.07 -2.86
N LYS A 63 -5.04 -8.09 -2.20
CA LYS A 63 -5.80 -9.29 -1.81
C LYS A 63 -6.93 -8.97 -0.85
N LYS A 64 -6.65 -8.18 0.22
CA LYS A 64 -7.64 -7.77 1.22
C LYS A 64 -8.76 -6.94 0.59
N GLN A 65 -8.41 -5.98 -0.27
CA GLN A 65 -9.36 -5.05 -0.90
C GLN A 65 -9.99 -5.59 -2.19
N LYS A 66 -9.44 -6.68 -2.76
CA LYS A 66 -9.83 -7.24 -4.06
C LYS A 66 -9.71 -6.22 -5.20
N LEU A 67 -8.66 -5.41 -5.16
CA LEU A 67 -8.36 -4.37 -6.14
C LEU A 67 -7.11 -4.72 -6.94
N PRO A 68 -7.03 -4.30 -8.21
CA PRO A 68 -5.79 -4.35 -8.99
C PRO A 68 -4.78 -3.33 -8.44
N ILE A 69 -3.49 -3.59 -8.70
CA ILE A 69 -2.41 -2.70 -8.34
C ILE A 69 -1.96 -1.93 -9.58
N LEU A 70 -1.87 -0.61 -9.46
CA LEU A 70 -1.17 0.23 -10.42
C LEU A 70 0.27 0.40 -9.93
N VAL A 71 1.22 -0.17 -10.68
CA VAL A 71 2.66 -0.08 -10.39
C VAL A 71 3.27 1.00 -11.28
N ASP A 72 3.77 2.07 -10.66
CA ASP A 72 4.51 3.14 -11.34
C ASP A 72 6.02 2.89 -11.25
N PHE A 73 6.63 2.47 -12.36
CA PHE A 73 8.08 2.45 -12.50
C PHE A 73 8.54 3.82 -12.95
N THR A 74 9.26 4.53 -12.10
CA THR A 74 9.52 5.96 -12.25
C THR A 74 10.96 6.36 -11.89
N GLY A 75 11.41 7.50 -12.39
CA GLY A 75 12.62 8.21 -11.98
C GLY A 75 12.25 9.59 -11.47
N SER A 76 11.81 9.68 -10.21
CA SER A 76 11.11 10.84 -9.65
C SER A 76 11.89 12.15 -9.71
N ASP A 77 13.22 12.11 -9.61
CA ASP A 77 14.08 13.30 -9.56
C ASP A 77 14.68 13.72 -10.91
N TRP A 78 14.70 12.83 -11.90
CA TRP A 78 15.37 13.11 -13.18
C TRP A 78 14.47 12.93 -14.43
N CYS A 79 13.47 12.01 -14.40
CA CYS A 79 12.66 11.67 -15.56
C CYS A 79 11.59 12.74 -15.81
N ILE A 80 11.73 13.50 -16.90
CA ILE A 80 10.81 14.61 -17.24
C ILE A 80 9.38 14.12 -17.49
N TRP A 81 9.20 12.98 -18.15
CA TRP A 81 7.88 12.41 -18.45
C TRP A 81 7.21 11.82 -17.21
N CYS A 82 8.01 11.32 -16.24
CA CYS A 82 7.51 10.87 -14.96
C CYS A 82 6.94 12.03 -14.14
N LYS A 83 7.70 13.14 -14.05
CA LYS A 83 7.24 14.38 -13.41
C LYS A 83 5.99 14.93 -14.06
N LYS A 84 5.91 14.83 -15.39
CA LYS A 84 4.74 15.30 -16.14
C LYS A 84 3.52 14.43 -15.85
N LEU A 85 3.67 13.09 -15.82
CA LEU A 85 2.61 12.15 -15.44
C LEU A 85 2.12 12.41 -14.01
N ASP A 86 3.05 12.61 -13.07
CA ASP A 86 2.70 12.93 -11.69
C ASP A 86 1.90 14.24 -11.61
N SER A 87 2.38 15.32 -12.25
CA SER A 87 1.76 16.64 -12.16
C SER A 87 0.43 16.76 -12.91
N GLU A 88 0.27 16.07 -14.03
CA GLU A 88 -0.94 16.15 -14.87
C GLU A 88 -2.01 15.11 -14.49
N VAL A 89 -1.62 14.02 -13.83
CA VAL A 89 -2.51 12.90 -13.52
C VAL A 89 -2.48 12.53 -12.03
N PHE A 90 -1.37 12.01 -11.52
CA PHE A 90 -1.36 11.31 -10.23
C PHE A 90 -1.58 12.23 -9.02
N SER A 91 -1.18 13.51 -9.13
CA SER A 91 -1.43 14.54 -8.11
C SER A 91 -2.79 15.20 -8.21
N LYS A 92 -3.60 14.87 -9.23
CA LYS A 92 -4.93 15.46 -9.41
C LYS A 92 -5.97 14.80 -8.52
N GLU A 93 -6.89 15.60 -8.01
CA GLU A 93 -7.94 15.15 -7.10
C GLU A 93 -8.84 14.08 -7.75
N GLU A 94 -9.12 14.23 -9.03
CA GLU A 94 -9.91 13.29 -9.83
C GLU A 94 -9.25 11.89 -9.83
N PHE A 95 -7.93 11.83 -10.08
CA PHE A 95 -7.19 10.58 -10.06
C PHE A 95 -7.13 9.99 -8.65
N ILE A 96 -6.83 10.81 -7.64
CA ILE A 96 -6.75 10.38 -6.24
C ILE A 96 -8.09 9.78 -5.80
N ASN A 97 -9.21 10.43 -6.13
CA ASN A 97 -10.55 9.97 -5.77
C ASN A 97 -10.95 8.68 -6.51
N TYR A 98 -10.52 8.53 -7.76
CA TYR A 98 -10.66 7.28 -8.51
C TYR A 98 -9.83 6.15 -7.90
N ALA A 99 -8.55 6.40 -7.65
CA ALA A 99 -7.61 5.42 -7.12
C ALA A 99 -8.05 4.88 -5.75
N LYS A 100 -8.52 5.73 -4.84
CA LYS A 100 -9.05 5.34 -3.52
C LYS A 100 -10.08 4.21 -3.57
N LYS A 101 -10.82 4.10 -4.66
CA LYS A 101 -11.93 3.15 -4.80
C LYS A 101 -11.59 1.96 -5.70
N ASN A 102 -10.61 2.11 -6.57
CA ASN A 102 -10.43 1.19 -7.70
C ASN A 102 -9.02 0.60 -7.81
N LEU A 103 -8.03 1.15 -7.10
CA LEU A 103 -6.64 0.76 -7.27
C LEU A 103 -5.89 0.72 -5.93
N VAL A 104 -4.94 -0.19 -5.82
CA VAL A 104 -3.81 -0.07 -4.90
C VAL A 104 -2.68 0.61 -5.67
N LEU A 105 -2.06 1.64 -5.09
CA LEU A 105 -0.99 2.38 -5.74
C LEU A 105 0.38 1.93 -5.23
N LEU A 106 1.28 1.55 -6.13
CA LEU A 106 2.64 1.15 -5.81
C LEU A 106 3.64 1.95 -6.66
N LYS A 107 4.55 2.67 -6.02
CA LYS A 107 5.62 3.42 -6.68
C LYS A 107 6.95 2.68 -6.50
N LEU A 108 7.57 2.28 -7.60
CA LEU A 108 8.91 1.72 -7.65
C LEU A 108 9.83 2.77 -8.27
N ASP A 109 10.49 3.53 -7.41
CA ASP A 109 11.30 4.68 -7.82
C ASP A 109 12.78 4.28 -8.05
N PHE A 110 13.38 4.90 -9.07
CA PHE A 110 14.78 4.74 -9.48
C PHE A 110 15.46 6.10 -9.54
N PRO A 111 15.60 6.80 -8.42
CA PRO A 111 16.17 8.14 -8.37
C PRO A 111 17.68 8.13 -8.62
N HIS A 112 18.22 9.27 -9.09
CA HIS A 112 19.65 9.50 -9.22
C HIS A 112 20.24 10.20 -8.01
N GLY A 113 19.54 11.21 -7.44
CA GLY A 113 20.02 12.04 -6.35
C GLY A 113 19.37 11.78 -5.00
N ILE A 114 18.24 11.04 -4.95
CA ILE A 114 17.55 10.75 -3.70
C ILE A 114 18.09 9.43 -3.11
N PRO A 115 18.63 9.44 -1.87
CA PRO A 115 19.15 8.24 -1.24
C PRO A 115 18.06 7.17 -1.04
N GLN A 116 18.41 5.93 -1.36
CA GLN A 116 17.60 4.74 -1.07
C GLN A 116 18.49 3.68 -0.42
N SER A 117 17.90 2.84 0.45
CA SER A 117 18.62 1.68 1.00
C SER A 117 18.97 0.69 -0.10
N ASP A 118 20.06 -0.06 0.08
CA ASP A 118 20.48 -1.08 -0.89
C ASP A 118 19.44 -2.19 -1.04
N ALA A 119 18.74 -2.52 0.04
CA ALA A 119 17.62 -3.45 0.02
C ALA A 119 16.47 -2.97 -0.90
N MET A 120 16.09 -1.69 -0.80
CA MET A 120 15.06 -1.11 -1.68
C MET A 120 15.50 -1.08 -3.13
N LYS A 121 16.75 -0.66 -3.41
CA LYS A 121 17.32 -0.67 -4.77
C LYS A 121 17.28 -2.07 -5.38
N ALA A 122 17.70 -3.08 -4.61
CA ALA A 122 17.72 -4.47 -5.05
C ALA A 122 16.29 -5.01 -5.31
N ALA A 123 15.33 -4.70 -4.42
CA ALA A 123 13.94 -5.08 -4.56
C ALA A 123 13.32 -4.45 -5.82
N ASN A 124 13.48 -3.14 -6.02
CA ASN A 124 12.99 -2.43 -7.19
C ASN A 124 13.62 -2.97 -8.48
N LYS A 125 14.94 -3.22 -8.50
CA LYS A 125 15.64 -3.80 -9.65
C LYS A 125 15.13 -5.20 -10.00
N LYS A 126 14.83 -6.04 -9.01
CA LYS A 126 14.23 -7.36 -9.22
C LYS A 126 12.86 -7.25 -9.92
N LYS A 127 12.03 -6.28 -9.53
CA LYS A 127 10.72 -6.04 -10.16
C LYS A 127 10.88 -5.43 -11.56
N MET A 128 11.78 -4.48 -11.74
CA MET A 128 12.14 -3.94 -13.06
C MET A 128 12.49 -5.05 -14.05
N ASN A 129 13.35 -5.99 -13.64
CA ASN A 129 13.72 -7.14 -14.47
C ASN A 129 12.55 -8.11 -14.72
N LYS A 130 11.74 -8.40 -13.67
CA LYS A 130 10.55 -9.28 -13.79
C LYS A 130 9.57 -8.78 -14.85
N PHE A 131 9.36 -7.48 -14.92
CA PHE A 131 8.41 -6.87 -15.86
C PHE A 131 9.06 -6.36 -17.16
N ASN A 132 10.34 -6.64 -17.38
CA ASN A 132 11.09 -6.19 -18.56
C ASN A 132 10.89 -4.68 -18.81
N ILE A 133 11.15 -3.86 -17.80
CA ILE A 133 10.99 -2.41 -17.90
C ILE A 133 12.21 -1.82 -18.61
N GLU A 134 11.98 -1.21 -19.77
CA GLU A 134 13.03 -0.64 -20.65
C GLU A 134 13.12 0.88 -20.55
N GLY A 135 12.13 1.55 -19.98
CA GLY A 135 12.09 3.02 -19.88
C GLY A 135 11.08 3.52 -18.86
N PHE A 136 11.12 4.84 -18.61
CA PHE A 136 10.26 5.51 -17.63
C PHE A 136 9.50 6.69 -18.25
N PRO A 137 8.26 6.97 -17.77
CA PRO A 137 7.50 6.13 -16.87
C PRO A 137 6.96 4.89 -17.58
N THR A 138 6.94 3.77 -16.89
CA THR A 138 6.16 2.60 -17.31
C THR A 138 5.18 2.26 -16.20
N ILE A 139 3.91 2.21 -16.56
CA ILE A 139 2.82 1.84 -15.65
C ILE A 139 2.39 0.43 -15.97
N VAL A 140 2.45 -0.44 -14.97
CA VAL A 140 2.00 -1.83 -15.09
C VAL A 140 0.81 -2.05 -14.16
N LEU A 141 -0.31 -2.50 -14.72
CA LEU A 141 -1.44 -2.98 -13.95
C LEU A 141 -1.23 -4.46 -13.65
N VAL A 142 -1.33 -4.84 -12.38
CA VAL A 142 -1.19 -6.23 -11.96
C VAL A 142 -2.38 -6.65 -11.09
N ASN A 143 -2.72 -7.94 -11.12
CA ASN A 143 -3.72 -8.50 -10.22
C ASN A 143 -3.14 -8.75 -8.81
N ALA A 144 -3.98 -9.18 -7.88
CA ALA A 144 -3.58 -9.47 -6.51
C ALA A 144 -2.56 -10.63 -6.36
N GLU A 145 -2.36 -11.43 -7.41
CA GLU A 145 -1.33 -12.48 -7.49
C GLU A 145 -0.01 -11.92 -8.07
N GLY A 146 0.04 -10.64 -8.44
CA GLY A 146 1.22 -10.00 -9.02
C GLY A 146 1.50 -10.40 -10.46
N LYS A 147 0.45 -10.84 -11.20
CA LYS A 147 0.51 -11.09 -12.63
C LYS A 147 0.09 -9.84 -13.40
N GLU A 148 0.86 -9.51 -14.43
CA GLU A 148 0.54 -8.37 -15.31
C GLU A 148 -0.81 -8.56 -16.00
N ILE A 149 -1.63 -7.51 -15.94
CA ILE A 149 -2.91 -7.39 -16.60
C ILE A 149 -2.75 -6.57 -17.89
N ALA A 150 -2.12 -5.41 -17.76
CA ALA A 150 -1.90 -4.48 -18.85
C ALA A 150 -0.73 -3.56 -18.52
N ARG A 151 -0.24 -2.85 -19.53
CA ARG A 151 0.74 -1.78 -19.33
C ARG A 151 0.44 -0.56 -20.17
N THR A 152 0.94 0.56 -19.70
CA THR A 152 0.87 1.85 -20.38
C THR A 152 2.05 2.72 -19.93
N GLY A 153 2.06 3.99 -20.31
CA GLY A 153 3.06 4.97 -19.92
C GLY A 153 2.41 6.34 -19.80
N TYR A 154 3.19 7.41 -20.00
CA TYR A 154 2.62 8.75 -20.09
C TYR A 154 1.67 8.86 -21.29
N ARG A 155 0.52 9.50 -21.06
CA ARG A 155 -0.45 9.85 -22.08
C ARG A 155 -0.92 11.30 -21.85
N PRO A 156 -1.00 12.12 -22.92
CA PRO A 156 -1.56 13.46 -22.79
C PRO A 156 -3.07 13.39 -22.56
N GLY A 157 -3.64 14.48 -22.03
CA GLY A 157 -5.10 14.60 -21.84
C GLY A 157 -5.55 14.72 -20.39
N GLY A 158 -4.60 14.72 -19.44
CA GLY A 158 -4.87 14.94 -18.02
C GLY A 158 -5.53 13.73 -17.31
N ALA A 159 -5.96 13.98 -16.07
CA ALA A 159 -6.40 12.92 -15.16
C ALA A 159 -7.63 12.16 -15.66
N GLU A 160 -8.66 12.87 -16.14
CA GLU A 160 -9.91 12.24 -16.61
C GLU A 160 -9.67 11.29 -17.79
N SER A 161 -8.92 11.76 -18.81
CA SER A 161 -8.56 10.94 -19.97
C SER A 161 -7.75 9.72 -19.56
N TYR A 162 -6.84 9.88 -18.58
CA TYR A 162 -6.01 8.79 -18.08
C TYR A 162 -6.83 7.75 -17.30
N ILE A 163 -7.79 8.21 -16.48
CA ILE A 163 -8.74 7.33 -15.77
C ILE A 163 -9.54 6.48 -16.75
N ASN A 164 -10.12 7.10 -17.78
CA ASN A 164 -10.87 6.40 -18.80
C ASN A 164 -10.01 5.33 -19.49
N HIS A 165 -8.77 5.67 -19.82
CA HIS A 165 -7.82 4.71 -20.38
C HIS A 165 -7.50 3.55 -19.44
N LEU A 166 -7.32 3.79 -18.13
CA LEU A 166 -7.12 2.70 -17.15
C LEU A 166 -8.35 1.79 -17.06
N GLN A 167 -9.55 2.35 -17.07
CA GLN A 167 -10.80 1.58 -17.07
C GLN A 167 -10.91 0.68 -18.31
N ASP A 168 -10.58 1.19 -19.49
CA ASP A 168 -10.56 0.42 -20.72
C ASP A 168 -9.58 -0.76 -20.65
N LEU A 169 -8.38 -0.54 -20.08
CA LEU A 169 -7.37 -1.58 -19.90
C LEU A 169 -7.84 -2.67 -18.95
N LEU A 170 -8.50 -2.29 -17.85
CA LEU A 170 -9.01 -3.24 -16.85
C LEU A 170 -10.23 -4.02 -17.36
N THR A 171 -11.09 -3.41 -18.17
CA THR A 171 -12.30 -4.04 -18.70
C THR A 171 -11.96 -5.10 -19.76
N LYS A 172 -11.05 -4.80 -20.69
CA LYS A 172 -10.64 -5.74 -21.76
C LYS A 172 -10.13 -7.09 -21.26
N GLN A 173 -9.63 -7.14 -20.02
CA GLN A 173 -9.19 -8.40 -19.41
C GLN A 173 -10.33 -9.29 -18.90
N ASN A 174 -11.46 -8.70 -18.55
CA ASN A 174 -12.62 -9.46 -18.07
C ASN A 174 -13.31 -10.21 -19.23
N ASP A 175 -13.13 -9.72 -20.46
CA ASP A 175 -13.75 -10.29 -21.67
C ASP A 175 -12.94 -11.47 -22.26
N ILE A 176 -11.72 -11.74 -21.76
CA ILE A 176 -10.81 -12.80 -22.27
C ILE A 176 -10.84 -14.06 -21.38
N LYS A 177 -11.66 -14.08 -20.34
CA LYS A 177 -11.93 -15.26 -19.50
C LYS A 177 -13.18 -15.98 -19.98
#